data_cc837ad06322b11c89fa9bf93b45d43e
#
_entry.id   cc837ad06322b11c89fa9bf93b45d43e
#
_cell.length_a   1.000
_cell.length_b   1.000
_cell.length_c   1.000
_cell.angle_alpha   90.00
_cell.angle_beta   90.00
_cell.angle_gamma   90.00
#
_symmetry.space_group_name_H-M   'P 1'
#
loop_
_entity.id
_entity.type
_entity.pdbx_description
1 polymer ?
#
loop_
_entity_poly.entity_id
_entity_poly.type
_entity_poly.pdbx_seq_one_letter_code
_entity_poly.pdbx_strand_id
1 'polypeptide(L)'
;RSDFHDFNIVGGFLTYFDIDKNLQIIHTLYPNITEFSLLTDNSLGGVTMQALVRDKVAGMKGIKMNYIDGRTETYASMLQIIRKMPSDMALLLGTWRVDCNDNFSIGNSSMQVNENNPTLPVFSISGIGMNGLAIGGYYPDFRHDGERLAEICMAYLERFEPQGFVYVSNSSNFDYQLMESFN
;
A
#
# COMPACT_ATOMS: atom_id res chain seq x y z
N ARG A 1 -17.94 -13.38 -7.76
CA ARG A 1 -18.61 -14.49 -7.02
C ARG A 1 -18.89 -15.73 -7.91
N SER A 2 -18.88 -15.60 -9.24
CA SER A 2 -19.18 -16.70 -10.17
C SER A 2 -18.02 -17.69 -10.40
N ASP A 3 -16.78 -17.29 -10.12
CA ASP A 3 -15.60 -18.05 -10.57
C ASP A 3 -15.10 -19.11 -9.55
N PHE A 4 -15.80 -19.26 -8.42
CA PHE A 4 -15.42 -20.16 -7.33
C PHE A 4 -16.41 -21.30 -7.08
N HIS A 5 -17.33 -21.55 -8.02
CA HIS A 5 -18.37 -22.57 -7.84
C HIS A 5 -17.85 -24.02 -7.80
N ASP A 6 -16.62 -24.25 -8.31
CA ASP A 6 -16.04 -25.59 -8.37
C ASP A 6 -15.13 -25.90 -7.16
N PHE A 7 -14.99 -24.95 -6.20
CA PHE A 7 -14.18 -25.13 -5.01
C PHE A 7 -15.05 -25.17 -3.75
N ASN A 8 -14.79 -26.11 -2.85
CA ASN A 8 -15.36 -26.12 -1.49
C ASN A 8 -14.67 -25.01 -0.66
N ILE A 9 -15.08 -23.76 -0.86
CA ILE A 9 -14.54 -22.62 -0.12
C ILE A 9 -15.29 -22.53 1.21
N VAL A 10 -14.56 -22.76 2.30
CA VAL A 10 -15.09 -22.75 3.67
C VAL A 10 -15.05 -21.34 4.28
N GLY A 11 -14.09 -20.51 3.83
CA GLY A 11 -13.94 -19.14 4.27
C GLY A 11 -12.73 -18.47 3.61
N GLY A 12 -12.57 -17.19 3.83
CA GLY A 12 -11.44 -16.43 3.26
C GLY A 12 -11.40 -14.99 3.76
N PHE A 13 -10.31 -14.31 3.44
CA PHE A 13 -10.10 -12.90 3.75
C PHE A 13 -10.25 -12.07 2.48
N LEU A 14 -10.93 -10.94 2.59
CA LEU A 14 -10.99 -9.92 1.55
C LEU A 14 -10.04 -8.79 1.92
N THR A 15 -9.01 -8.61 1.13
CA THR A 15 -8.08 -7.51 1.29
C THR A 15 -8.64 -6.26 0.62
N TYR A 16 -8.64 -5.12 1.32
CA TYR A 16 -8.96 -3.81 0.74
C TYR A 16 -7.98 -2.76 1.25
N PHE A 17 -7.78 -1.72 0.42
CA PHE A 17 -6.93 -0.59 0.75
C PHE A 17 -7.80 0.62 1.09
N ASP A 18 -7.77 1.06 2.34
CA ASP A 18 -8.55 2.21 2.80
C ASP A 18 -7.79 3.50 2.55
N ILE A 19 -7.99 4.07 1.37
CA ILE A 19 -7.33 5.30 0.95
C ILE A 19 -7.82 6.49 1.75
N ASP A 20 -9.12 6.58 2.05
CA ASP A 20 -9.69 7.66 2.87
C ASP A 20 -8.99 7.74 4.22
N LYS A 21 -8.87 6.59 4.88
CA LYS A 21 -8.24 6.51 6.19
C LYS A 21 -6.75 6.88 6.14
N ASN A 22 -6.04 6.41 5.12
CA ASN A 22 -4.62 6.78 4.94
C ASN A 22 -4.45 8.28 4.74
N LEU A 23 -5.22 8.91 3.86
CA LEU A 23 -5.15 10.36 3.62
C LEU A 23 -5.52 11.16 4.86
N GLN A 24 -6.54 10.75 5.63
CA GLN A 24 -6.92 11.38 6.89
C GLN A 24 -5.79 11.30 7.92
N ILE A 25 -5.15 10.16 8.06
CA ILE A 25 -4.02 9.96 9.00
C ILE A 25 -2.86 10.88 8.60
N ILE A 26 -2.49 10.89 7.33
CA ILE A 26 -1.39 11.73 6.83
C ILE A 26 -1.69 13.20 7.07
N HIS A 27 -2.89 13.66 6.74
CA HIS A 27 -3.27 15.06 6.97
C HIS A 27 -3.30 15.44 8.47
N THR A 28 -3.64 14.50 9.34
CA THR A 28 -3.63 14.72 10.78
C THR A 28 -2.21 14.85 11.32
N LEU A 29 -1.29 14.00 10.87
CA LEU A 29 0.10 13.98 11.32
C LEU A 29 0.94 15.09 10.67
N TYR A 30 0.67 15.38 9.40
CA TYR A 30 1.43 16.33 8.58
C TYR A 30 0.46 17.27 7.84
N PRO A 31 -0.12 18.27 8.55
CA PRO A 31 -1.14 19.16 7.98
C PRO A 31 -0.61 20.05 6.83
N ASN A 32 0.70 20.18 6.70
CA ASN A 32 1.34 20.94 5.63
C ASN A 32 1.41 20.17 4.30
N ILE A 33 1.14 18.84 4.31
CA ILE A 33 1.10 18.05 3.09
C ILE A 33 -0.19 18.37 2.33
N THR A 34 -0.04 18.90 1.11
CA THR A 34 -1.15 19.36 0.25
C THR A 34 -1.33 18.48 -0.97
N GLU A 35 -0.31 17.71 -1.34
CA GLU A 35 -0.30 16.87 -2.52
C GLU A 35 0.21 15.47 -2.19
N PHE A 36 -0.29 14.50 -2.95
CA PHE A 36 0.08 13.09 -2.81
C PHE A 36 0.56 12.53 -4.14
N SER A 37 1.50 11.60 -4.08
CA SER A 37 1.88 10.78 -5.23
C SER A 37 1.73 9.31 -4.90
N LEU A 38 1.08 8.56 -5.75
CA LEU A 38 0.99 7.11 -5.63
C LEU A 38 2.04 6.46 -6.54
N LEU A 39 2.88 5.60 -5.96
CA LEU A 39 3.85 4.80 -6.68
C LEU A 39 3.30 3.39 -6.91
N THR A 40 3.14 3.00 -8.17
CA THR A 40 2.71 1.64 -8.55
C THR A 40 3.49 1.14 -9.76
N ASP A 41 3.72 -0.17 -9.80
CA ASP A 41 4.44 -0.84 -10.87
C ASP A 41 3.53 -1.36 -12.01
N ASN A 42 4.14 -1.98 -13.03
CA ASN A 42 3.45 -2.58 -14.18
C ASN A 42 2.89 -4.00 -13.91
N SER A 43 2.91 -4.48 -12.66
CA SER A 43 2.27 -5.75 -12.32
C SER A 43 0.74 -5.62 -12.30
N LEU A 44 0.04 -6.76 -12.44
CA LEU A 44 -1.42 -6.78 -12.28
C LEU A 44 -1.87 -6.15 -10.95
N GLY A 45 -1.13 -6.43 -9.87
CA GLY A 45 -1.40 -5.85 -8.55
C GLY A 45 -1.23 -4.33 -8.52
N GLY A 46 -0.13 -3.81 -9.10
CA GLY A 46 0.14 -2.38 -9.19
C GLY A 46 -0.90 -1.63 -10.02
N VAL A 47 -1.22 -2.17 -11.20
CA VAL A 47 -2.23 -1.59 -12.11
C VAL A 47 -3.62 -1.57 -11.46
N THR A 48 -4.01 -2.67 -10.80
CA THR A 48 -5.30 -2.76 -10.10
C THR A 48 -5.35 -1.77 -8.93
N MET A 49 -4.30 -1.70 -8.11
CA MET A 49 -4.20 -0.76 -7.00
C MET A 49 -4.33 0.68 -7.48
N GLN A 50 -3.63 1.05 -8.55
CA GLN A 50 -3.73 2.38 -9.13
C GLN A 50 -5.15 2.71 -9.60
N ALA A 51 -5.83 1.77 -10.26
CA ALA A 51 -7.20 1.95 -10.71
C ALA A 51 -8.16 2.17 -9.54
N LEU A 52 -8.05 1.38 -8.47
CA LEU A 52 -8.85 1.53 -7.25
C LEU A 52 -8.63 2.89 -6.58
N VAL A 53 -7.36 3.32 -6.46
CA VAL A 53 -7.05 4.63 -5.87
C VAL A 53 -7.58 5.77 -6.74
N ARG A 54 -7.44 5.69 -8.06
CA ARG A 54 -7.99 6.69 -9.00
C ARG A 54 -9.50 6.85 -8.86
N ASP A 55 -10.22 5.74 -8.85
CA ASP A 55 -11.68 5.73 -8.69
C ASP A 55 -12.09 6.38 -7.36
N LYS A 56 -11.43 6.00 -6.28
CA LYS A 56 -11.70 6.51 -4.96
C LYS A 56 -11.43 8.01 -4.83
N VAL A 57 -10.26 8.47 -5.29
CA VAL A 57 -9.85 9.87 -5.19
C VAL A 57 -10.66 10.79 -6.11
N ALA A 58 -11.20 10.28 -7.23
CA ALA A 58 -12.05 11.08 -8.13
C ALA A 58 -13.28 11.67 -7.44
N GLY A 59 -13.77 11.04 -6.37
CA GLY A 59 -14.88 11.57 -5.55
C GLY A 59 -14.48 12.53 -4.43
N MET A 60 -13.18 12.72 -4.18
CA MET A 60 -12.69 13.52 -3.06
C MET A 60 -12.40 14.97 -3.48
N LYS A 61 -12.99 15.93 -2.75
CA LYS A 61 -12.70 17.34 -2.97
C LYS A 61 -11.42 17.78 -2.26
N GLY A 62 -10.59 18.56 -2.95
CA GLY A 62 -9.39 19.16 -2.36
C GLY A 62 -8.18 18.22 -2.27
N ILE A 63 -8.27 16.99 -2.75
CA ILE A 63 -7.13 16.07 -2.83
C ILE A 63 -6.49 16.19 -4.21
N LYS A 64 -5.19 16.48 -4.22
CA LYS A 64 -4.37 16.46 -5.44
C LYS A 64 -3.51 15.20 -5.41
N MET A 65 -3.78 14.28 -6.34
CA MET A 65 -3.09 12.99 -6.45
C MET A 65 -2.35 12.89 -7.77
N ASN A 66 -1.05 12.69 -7.71
CA ASN A 66 -0.20 12.37 -8.83
C ASN A 66 0.07 10.86 -8.87
N TYR A 67 0.54 10.36 -10.02
CA TYR A 67 0.78 8.92 -10.20
C TYR A 67 2.16 8.71 -10.81
N ILE A 68 3.00 7.94 -10.13
CA ILE A 68 4.25 7.40 -10.68
C ILE A 68 3.90 5.99 -11.14
N ASP A 69 3.74 5.85 -12.45
CA ASP A 69 3.10 4.69 -13.07
C ASP A 69 4.15 3.80 -13.75
N GLY A 70 4.36 2.60 -13.22
CA GLY A 70 5.29 1.64 -13.78
C GLY A 70 4.98 1.16 -15.20
N ARG A 71 3.80 1.48 -15.74
CA ARG A 71 3.47 1.23 -17.17
C ARG A 71 4.16 2.21 -18.11
N THR A 72 4.55 3.38 -17.61
CA THR A 72 5.18 4.46 -18.39
C THR A 72 6.59 4.79 -17.91
N GLU A 73 6.90 4.49 -16.65
CA GLU A 73 8.17 4.83 -16.03
C GLU A 73 9.10 3.63 -15.93
N THR A 74 10.39 3.88 -16.20
CA THR A 74 11.47 2.96 -15.84
C THR A 74 11.85 3.14 -14.38
N TYR A 75 12.62 2.20 -13.83
CA TYR A 75 13.18 2.35 -12.49
C TYR A 75 14.02 3.64 -12.34
N ALA A 76 14.83 3.96 -13.34
CA ALA A 76 15.67 5.16 -13.34
C ALA A 76 14.84 6.45 -13.41
N SER A 77 13.80 6.51 -14.25
CA SER A 77 12.94 7.69 -14.35
C SER A 77 12.09 7.87 -13.07
N MET A 78 11.61 6.78 -12.48
CA MET A 78 10.92 6.81 -11.20
C MET A 78 11.78 7.46 -10.11
N LEU A 79 13.05 7.07 -9.96
CA LEU A 79 13.97 7.69 -8.99
C LEU A 79 14.23 9.17 -9.29
N GLN A 80 14.29 9.56 -10.57
CA GLN A 80 14.43 10.98 -10.95
C GLN A 80 13.20 11.81 -10.59
N ILE A 81 12.00 11.24 -10.73
CA ILE A 81 10.75 11.89 -10.31
C ILE A 81 10.78 12.09 -8.79
N ILE A 82 11.06 11.02 -8.03
CA ILE A 82 11.12 11.07 -6.56
C ILE A 82 12.14 12.10 -6.06
N ARG A 83 13.32 12.16 -6.68
CA ARG A 83 14.37 13.14 -6.32
C ARG A 83 13.90 14.59 -6.40
N LYS A 84 12.93 14.88 -7.27
CA LYS A 84 12.42 16.24 -7.52
C LYS A 84 11.14 16.54 -6.75
N MET A 85 10.59 15.57 -6.01
CA MET A 85 9.37 15.80 -5.24
C MET A 85 9.64 16.76 -4.08
N PRO A 86 8.79 17.79 -3.89
CA PRO A 86 8.93 18.73 -2.79
C PRO A 86 8.49 18.12 -1.45
N SER A 87 8.94 18.71 -0.35
CA SER A 87 8.68 18.21 1.01
C SER A 87 7.25 18.44 1.53
N ASP A 88 6.45 19.23 0.84
CA ASP A 88 5.00 19.42 1.10
C ASP A 88 4.13 18.39 0.38
N MET A 89 4.75 17.37 -0.22
CA MET A 89 4.13 16.24 -0.88
C MET A 89 4.42 14.95 -0.10
N ALA A 90 3.46 14.02 -0.08
CA ALA A 90 3.69 12.67 0.45
C ALA A 90 3.70 11.62 -0.66
N LEU A 91 4.57 10.63 -0.52
CA LEU A 91 4.58 9.44 -1.37
C LEU A 91 3.76 8.32 -0.71
N LEU A 92 2.73 7.85 -1.39
CA LEU A 92 2.01 6.63 -1.06
C LEU A 92 2.68 5.45 -1.76
N LEU A 93 3.30 4.58 -0.99
CA LEU A 93 3.98 3.42 -1.52
C LEU A 93 2.98 2.27 -1.73
N GLY A 94 2.68 1.98 -2.98
CA GLY A 94 1.93 0.81 -3.40
C GLY A 94 2.85 -0.38 -3.59
N THR A 95 3.42 -0.52 -4.78
CA THR A 95 4.39 -1.58 -5.12
C THR A 95 5.31 -1.09 -6.24
N TRP A 96 6.56 -1.59 -6.24
CA TRP A 96 7.47 -1.38 -7.36
C TRP A 96 8.36 -2.61 -7.55
N ARG A 97 8.00 -3.44 -8.51
CA ARG A 97 8.72 -4.68 -8.86
C ARG A 97 9.05 -4.75 -10.34
N VAL A 98 8.16 -4.23 -11.20
CA VAL A 98 8.23 -4.33 -12.66
C VAL A 98 8.04 -2.94 -13.25
N ASP A 99 8.95 -2.51 -14.13
CA ASP A 99 8.87 -1.24 -14.83
C ASP A 99 8.20 -1.39 -16.23
N CYS A 100 8.14 -0.28 -16.99
CA CYS A 100 7.52 -0.25 -18.31
C CYS A 100 8.25 -1.09 -19.39
N ASN A 101 9.47 -1.53 -19.11
CA ASN A 101 10.26 -2.39 -19.99
C ASN A 101 10.30 -3.85 -19.51
N ASP A 102 9.40 -4.23 -18.60
CA ASP A 102 9.36 -5.54 -17.95
C ASP A 102 10.64 -5.89 -17.16
N ASN A 103 11.43 -4.87 -16.78
CA ASN A 103 12.58 -5.08 -15.92
C ASN A 103 12.13 -5.26 -14.47
N PHE A 104 12.63 -6.31 -13.83
CA PHE A 104 12.35 -6.61 -12.43
C PHE A 104 13.37 -5.93 -11.51
N SER A 105 12.86 -5.18 -10.53
CA SER A 105 13.65 -4.61 -9.45
C SER A 105 13.60 -5.55 -8.24
N ILE A 106 14.73 -6.20 -7.92
CA ILE A 106 14.84 -7.15 -6.82
C ILE A 106 15.47 -6.45 -5.61
N GLY A 107 14.80 -6.53 -4.47
CA GLY A 107 15.36 -6.28 -3.13
C GLY A 107 15.29 -4.83 -2.66
N ASN A 108 16.22 -3.97 -2.99
CA ASN A 108 16.44 -2.69 -2.31
C ASN A 108 15.76 -1.45 -2.95
N SER A 109 14.74 -1.63 -3.78
CA SER A 109 14.07 -0.50 -4.45
C SER A 109 13.48 0.52 -3.45
N SER A 110 12.98 0.05 -2.31
CA SER A 110 12.48 0.92 -1.25
C SER A 110 13.58 1.75 -0.57
N MET A 111 14.76 1.17 -0.30
CA MET A 111 15.89 1.93 0.28
C MET A 111 16.36 3.04 -0.65
N GLN A 112 16.40 2.78 -1.95
CA GLN A 112 16.84 3.78 -2.93
C GLN A 112 15.85 4.94 -3.06
N VAL A 113 14.57 4.76 -2.76
CA VAL A 113 13.61 5.85 -2.68
C VAL A 113 14.04 6.86 -1.60
N ASN A 114 14.36 6.38 -0.39
CA ASN A 114 14.82 7.24 0.70
C ASN A 114 16.17 7.90 0.40
N GLU A 115 17.12 7.16 -0.16
CA GLU A 115 18.44 7.70 -0.56
C GLU A 115 18.34 8.82 -1.60
N ASN A 116 17.37 8.75 -2.51
CA ASN A 116 17.15 9.77 -3.54
C ASN A 116 16.41 11.01 -3.04
N ASN A 117 15.56 10.87 -2.01
CA ASN A 117 14.89 12.02 -1.40
C ASN A 117 14.61 11.73 0.09
N PRO A 118 15.60 11.95 0.98
CA PRO A 118 15.46 11.65 2.41
C PRO A 118 14.49 12.57 3.16
N THR A 119 14.06 13.67 2.53
CA THR A 119 13.09 14.61 3.12
C THR A 119 11.65 14.35 2.69
N LEU A 120 11.42 13.39 1.81
CA LEU A 120 10.11 13.04 1.33
C LEU A 120 9.39 12.11 2.31
N PRO A 121 8.26 12.50 2.91
CA PRO A 121 7.49 11.60 3.76
C PRO A 121 6.85 10.49 2.92
N VAL A 122 7.17 9.24 3.29
CA VAL A 122 6.68 8.04 2.60
C VAL A 122 5.72 7.28 3.50
N PHE A 123 4.55 6.95 2.98
CA PHE A 123 3.53 6.18 3.69
C PHE A 123 3.18 4.91 2.92
N SER A 124 2.94 3.84 3.66
CA SER A 124 2.55 2.55 3.07
C SER A 124 1.04 2.36 3.08
N ILE A 125 0.46 1.97 1.96
CA ILE A 125 -0.96 1.60 1.87
C ILE A 125 -1.18 0.08 1.85
N SER A 126 -0.10 -0.69 1.84
CA SER A 126 -0.12 -2.16 1.72
C SER A 126 0.79 -2.89 2.72
N GLY A 127 1.51 -2.16 3.57
CA GLY A 127 2.55 -2.69 4.46
C GLY A 127 3.93 -2.80 3.81
N ILE A 128 4.06 -2.57 2.50
CA ILE A 128 5.36 -2.54 1.80
C ILE A 128 6.15 -1.31 2.26
N GLY A 129 7.44 -1.50 2.52
CA GLY A 129 8.36 -0.41 2.95
C GLY A 129 8.37 -0.15 4.45
N MET A 130 7.54 -0.83 5.23
CA MET A 130 7.62 -0.76 6.70
C MET A 130 8.96 -1.30 7.21
N ASN A 131 9.42 -0.74 8.34
CA ASN A 131 10.73 -1.03 8.97
C ASN A 131 11.94 -0.61 8.13
N GLY A 132 11.85 0.50 7.41
CA GLY A 132 13.02 1.02 6.71
C GLY A 132 12.79 2.19 5.77
N LEU A 133 11.59 2.39 5.26
CA LEU A 133 11.27 3.48 4.34
C LEU A 133 10.00 4.23 4.73
N ALA A 134 8.91 3.51 4.95
CA ALA A 134 7.63 4.13 5.21
C ALA A 134 7.50 4.54 6.68
N ILE A 135 7.07 5.78 6.90
CA ILE A 135 6.77 6.34 8.22
C ILE A 135 5.67 5.54 8.90
N GLY A 136 4.69 5.07 8.11
CA GLY A 136 3.56 4.33 8.60
C GLY A 136 2.46 4.19 7.57
N GLY A 137 1.29 3.76 8.02
CA GLY A 137 0.10 3.65 7.19
C GLY A 137 -1.03 2.88 7.86
N TYR A 138 -2.15 2.83 7.17
CA TYR A 138 -3.29 2.01 7.53
C TYR A 138 -3.50 0.96 6.43
N TYR A 139 -3.17 -0.29 6.75
CA TYR A 139 -3.13 -1.37 5.77
C TYR A 139 -3.57 -2.70 6.40
N PRO A 140 -3.89 -3.72 5.57
CA PRO A 140 -4.28 -5.04 6.06
C PRO A 140 -3.22 -5.64 7.00
N ASP A 141 -3.66 -6.13 8.15
CA ASP A 141 -2.80 -6.81 9.12
C ASP A 141 -2.65 -8.28 8.76
N PHE A 142 -1.76 -8.55 7.82
CA PHE A 142 -1.53 -9.91 7.31
C PHE A 142 -1.06 -10.88 8.39
N ARG A 143 -0.45 -10.40 9.46
CA ARG A 143 -0.06 -11.25 10.58
C ARG A 143 -1.28 -11.73 11.35
N HIS A 144 -2.14 -10.79 11.74
CA HIS A 144 -3.40 -11.11 12.42
C HIS A 144 -4.29 -12.00 11.53
N ASP A 145 -4.36 -11.71 10.25
CA ASP A 145 -5.13 -12.51 9.28
C ASP A 145 -4.57 -13.94 9.19
N GLY A 146 -3.25 -14.11 9.23
CA GLY A 146 -2.61 -15.43 9.26
C GLY A 146 -2.93 -16.22 10.53
N GLU A 147 -2.88 -15.57 11.70
CA GLU A 147 -3.27 -16.17 12.99
C GLU A 147 -4.75 -16.60 12.94
N ARG A 148 -5.62 -15.72 12.45
CA ARG A 148 -7.05 -16.00 12.31
C ARG A 148 -7.34 -17.12 11.31
N LEU A 149 -6.59 -17.18 10.20
CA LEU A 149 -6.72 -18.28 9.23
C LEU A 149 -6.35 -19.61 9.85
N ALA A 150 -5.29 -19.65 10.67
CA ALA A 150 -4.90 -20.87 11.38
C ALA A 150 -6.00 -21.35 12.34
N GLU A 151 -6.62 -20.43 13.10
CA GLU A 151 -7.77 -20.76 13.96
C GLU A 151 -8.94 -21.36 13.17
N ILE A 152 -9.27 -20.77 12.01
CA ILE A 152 -10.34 -21.27 11.12
C ILE A 152 -10.00 -22.67 10.61
N CYS A 153 -8.75 -22.90 10.20
CA CYS A 153 -8.31 -24.22 9.74
C CYS A 153 -8.40 -25.27 10.86
N MET A 154 -7.97 -24.92 12.07
CA MET A 154 -8.09 -25.82 13.23
C MET A 154 -9.54 -26.16 13.55
N ALA A 155 -10.43 -25.15 13.58
CA ALA A 155 -11.85 -25.37 13.80
C ALA A 155 -12.47 -26.30 12.73
N TYR A 156 -12.07 -26.13 11.46
CA TYR A 156 -12.53 -27.00 10.38
C TYR A 156 -12.07 -28.44 10.56
N LEU A 157 -10.82 -28.67 10.99
CA LEU A 157 -10.31 -30.01 11.28
C LEU A 157 -11.03 -30.67 12.46
N GLU A 158 -11.50 -29.88 13.43
CA GLU A 158 -12.30 -30.33 14.58
C GLU A 158 -13.80 -30.48 14.23
N ARG A 159 -14.18 -30.39 12.97
CA ARG A 159 -15.55 -30.48 12.45
C ARG A 159 -16.50 -29.37 12.87
N PHE A 160 -15.98 -28.21 13.24
CA PHE A 160 -16.77 -26.97 13.28
C PHE A 160 -16.82 -26.37 11.86
N GLU A 161 -18.00 -26.13 11.33
CA GLU A 161 -18.16 -25.45 10.06
C GLU A 161 -17.93 -23.95 10.28
N PRO A 162 -16.80 -23.37 9.80
CA PRO A 162 -16.61 -21.93 9.86
C PRO A 162 -17.61 -21.23 8.95
N GLN A 163 -18.29 -20.22 9.46
CA GLN A 163 -19.32 -19.51 8.72
C GLN A 163 -18.77 -18.31 7.96
N GLY A 164 -18.74 -18.38 6.64
CA GLY A 164 -18.72 -17.23 5.75
C GLY A 164 -17.35 -16.59 5.52
N PHE A 165 -17.35 -15.52 4.71
CA PHE A 165 -16.18 -14.69 4.46
C PHE A 165 -15.88 -13.79 5.66
N VAL A 166 -14.62 -13.73 6.04
CA VAL A 166 -14.12 -12.83 7.08
C VAL A 166 -13.41 -11.66 6.38
N TYR A 167 -13.73 -10.43 6.81
CA TYR A 167 -13.02 -9.25 6.32
C TYR A 167 -11.65 -9.15 6.96
N VAL A 168 -10.67 -8.70 6.16
CA VAL A 168 -9.32 -8.40 6.64
C VAL A 168 -9.39 -7.26 7.66
N SER A 169 -8.74 -7.41 8.79
CA SER A 169 -8.56 -6.34 9.75
C SER A 169 -7.41 -5.43 9.32
N ASN A 170 -7.71 -4.17 9.07
CA ASN A 170 -6.67 -3.17 8.85
C ASN A 170 -6.17 -2.63 10.19
N SER A 171 -4.87 -2.39 10.29
CA SER A 171 -4.24 -1.75 11.45
C SER A 171 -3.43 -0.52 11.05
N SER A 172 -3.30 0.43 11.99
CA SER A 172 -2.41 1.58 11.85
C SER A 172 -1.06 1.22 12.47
N ASN A 173 0.00 1.25 11.67
CA ASN A 173 1.35 0.97 12.12
C ASN A 173 2.26 2.13 11.74
N PHE A 174 3.15 2.54 12.66
CA PHE A 174 4.07 3.66 12.49
C PHE A 174 5.45 3.33 13.01
N ASP A 175 6.46 3.84 12.31
CA ASP A 175 7.84 3.87 12.76
C ASP A 175 8.11 5.22 13.47
N TYR A 176 8.18 5.19 14.80
CA TYR A 176 8.37 6.40 15.59
C TYR A 176 9.71 7.10 15.33
N GLN A 177 10.77 6.34 15.03
CA GLN A 177 12.08 6.94 14.74
C GLN A 177 12.04 7.72 13.42
N LEU A 178 11.38 7.15 12.42
CA LEU A 178 11.16 7.86 11.16
C LEU A 178 10.22 9.06 11.33
N MET A 179 9.15 8.95 12.11
CA MET A 179 8.25 10.08 12.38
C MET A 179 8.98 11.27 13.00
N GLU A 180 9.87 11.04 13.95
CA GLU A 180 10.67 12.10 14.59
C GLU A 180 11.61 12.82 13.60
N SER A 181 12.08 12.12 12.58
CA SER A 181 12.98 12.71 11.58
C SER A 181 12.30 13.67 10.60
N PHE A 182 10.97 13.66 10.52
CA PHE A 182 10.16 14.53 9.66
C PHE A 182 9.44 15.66 10.40
N ASN A 183 9.60 15.77 11.72
CA ASN A 183 9.10 16.87 12.57
C ASN A 183 10.22 17.89 12.82
#